data_bedfb84b99236688e94f6a325a58e7f9
#
_entry.id   bedfb84b99236688e94f6a325a58e7f9
#
_cell.length_a   1.000
_cell.length_b   1.000
_cell.length_c   1.000
_cell.angle_alpha   90.00
_cell.angle_beta   90.00
_cell.angle_gamma   90.00
#
_symmetry.space_group_name_H-M   'P 1'
#
loop_
_entity.id
_entity.type
_entity.pdbx_description
1 polymer ?
#
loop_
_entity_poly.entity_id
_entity_poly.type
_entity_poly.pdbx_seq_one_letter_code
_entity_poly.pdbx_strand_id
1 'polypeptide(L)'
;MSKLKFNIIKTKWNARAWTIKLNWVKLNTPVFMPVWTKATIKWIILDLLQNKDFLGTENPINLILANTFHLYLRPGDEIVKKAWWLHKFETRDKLILTDSWWFQVFSLWLWNKNKSLVKLQEDGVWFQSPIDWSRHFFSPSKVVDTQLNLGSDIMMVLDVCSPIADITKKKVAEQMQTTHNWAKMAFDYFGEKYENTKSVLFPIVQWWIHKDLREESISFLKQYAIDGIAVWWLSVWETNEEMYDILNFISDKLPVDKPRYLMWVGTIKDIREAVMNGIDMFDCVLPTRLGRHWTAFYKDGYIKLKNSQYKD
;
A
#
# COMPACT_ATOMS: atom_id res chain seq x y z
N MET A 1 8.83 20.98 -8.24
CA MET A 1 8.86 20.86 -6.75
C MET A 1 7.97 19.69 -6.34
N SER A 2 8.38 18.89 -5.35
CA SER A 2 7.54 17.78 -4.83
C SER A 2 6.19 18.31 -4.34
N LYS A 3 5.11 17.66 -4.77
CA LYS A 3 3.72 17.99 -4.38
C LYS A 3 3.46 17.58 -2.93
N LEU A 4 4.16 16.54 -2.46
CA LEU A 4 4.14 16.07 -1.10
C LEU A 4 5.27 16.76 -0.30
N LYS A 5 4.89 17.43 0.78
CA LYS A 5 5.85 18.02 1.72
C LYS A 5 5.99 17.09 2.92
N PHE A 6 7.23 16.72 3.22
CA PHE A 6 7.58 15.83 4.30
C PHE A 6 8.56 16.52 5.24
N ASN A 7 8.13 16.90 6.44
CA ASN A 7 8.90 17.74 7.35
C ASN A 7 9.17 17.02 8.68
N ILE A 8 10.42 17.01 9.11
CA ILE A 8 10.86 16.42 10.37
C ILE A 8 10.22 17.18 11.55
N ILE A 9 9.72 16.42 12.53
CA ILE A 9 9.37 16.94 13.86
C ILE A 9 10.46 16.50 14.85
N LYS A 10 10.79 15.21 14.87
CA LYS A 10 11.76 14.61 15.79
C LYS A 10 12.29 13.30 15.25
N THR A 11 13.56 13.01 15.55
CA THR A 11 14.18 11.71 15.30
C THR A 11 14.79 11.16 16.58
N LYS A 12 14.78 9.84 16.73
CA LYS A 12 15.48 9.11 17.78
C LYS A 12 15.97 7.79 17.22
N TRP A 13 17.28 7.61 17.10
CA TRP A 13 17.90 6.55 16.32
C TRP A 13 17.36 6.57 14.87
N ASN A 14 16.88 5.44 14.34
CA ASN A 14 16.25 5.40 13.02
C ASN A 14 14.76 5.79 13.06
N ALA A 15 14.12 5.79 14.24
CA ALA A 15 12.73 6.20 14.40
C ALA A 15 12.55 7.68 14.10
N ARG A 16 11.50 8.02 13.37
CA ARG A 16 11.23 9.39 12.91
C ARG A 16 9.76 9.76 13.09
N ALA A 17 9.53 10.92 13.65
CA ALA A 17 8.22 11.57 13.67
C ALA A 17 8.24 12.75 12.72
N TRP A 18 7.36 12.75 11.75
CA TRP A 18 7.29 13.73 10.67
C TRP A 18 5.86 14.21 10.45
N THR A 19 5.72 15.26 9.65
CA THR A 19 4.42 15.63 9.08
C THR A 19 4.44 15.43 7.58
N ILE A 20 3.41 14.75 7.07
CA ILE A 20 3.10 14.69 5.65
C ILE A 20 2.06 15.75 5.36
N LYS A 21 2.33 16.63 4.39
CA LYS A 21 1.35 17.56 3.84
C LYS A 21 1.19 17.28 2.35
N LEU A 22 0.01 16.86 1.98
CA LEU A 22 -0.39 16.62 0.60
C LEU A 22 -1.77 17.25 0.39
N ASN A 23 -1.92 17.98 -0.69
CA ASN A 23 -3.12 18.76 -0.96
C ASN A 23 -3.44 19.70 0.23
N TRP A 24 -4.65 19.62 0.79
CA TRP A 24 -5.09 20.40 1.96
C TRP A 24 -4.95 19.64 3.29
N VAL A 25 -4.52 18.38 3.25
CA VAL A 25 -4.45 17.54 4.44
C VAL A 25 -3.03 17.53 5.00
N LYS A 26 -2.95 17.66 6.32
CA LYS A 26 -1.73 17.45 7.10
C LYS A 26 -1.96 16.27 8.04
N LEU A 27 -1.02 15.34 8.09
CA LEU A 27 -1.05 14.21 9.01
C LEU A 27 0.33 13.97 9.63
N ASN A 28 0.33 13.43 10.82
CA ASN A 28 1.55 13.07 11.53
C ASN A 28 1.91 11.62 11.22
N THR A 29 3.21 11.31 11.19
CA THR A 29 3.73 9.97 11.15
C THR A 29 4.29 9.54 12.51
N PRO A 30 4.32 8.24 12.84
CA PRO A 30 3.81 7.13 12.03
C PRO A 30 2.29 7.17 11.86
N VAL A 31 1.81 6.69 10.71
CA VAL A 31 0.37 6.63 10.40
C VAL A 31 -0.05 5.24 9.92
N PHE A 32 -1.19 4.76 10.43
CA PHE A 32 -1.81 3.53 9.99
C PHE A 32 -3.03 3.81 9.11
N MET A 33 -3.12 3.11 7.98
CA MET A 33 -4.19 3.22 6.99
C MET A 33 -5.14 2.04 7.11
N PRO A 34 -6.39 2.23 7.53
CA PRO A 34 -7.41 1.20 7.37
C PRO A 34 -7.66 0.89 5.90
N VAL A 35 -7.87 -0.40 5.60
CA VAL A 35 -8.05 -0.86 4.21
C VAL A 35 -9.51 -0.88 3.83
N TRP A 36 -9.83 -0.28 2.68
CA TRP A 36 -11.12 -0.27 2.01
C TRP A 36 -11.13 -1.21 0.80
N THR A 37 -12.00 -2.17 0.81
CA THR A 37 -12.05 -3.12 -0.31
C THR A 37 -12.94 -2.64 -1.46
N LYS A 38 -14.11 -2.09 -1.16
CA LYS A 38 -15.13 -1.66 -2.15
C LYS A 38 -15.74 -0.33 -1.73
N ALA A 39 -14.92 0.69 -1.60
CA ALA A 39 -15.34 2.01 -1.14
C ALA A 39 -16.06 1.99 0.23
N THR A 40 -15.72 1.05 1.11
CA THR A 40 -16.25 0.98 2.47
C THR A 40 -15.36 0.19 3.41
N ILE A 41 -15.26 0.62 4.65
CA ILE A 41 -14.73 -0.21 5.73
C ILE A 41 -15.94 -0.97 6.31
N LYS A 42 -15.94 -2.27 6.13
CA LYS A 42 -17.04 -3.12 6.62
C LYS A 42 -17.26 -2.90 8.12
N TRP A 43 -18.50 -2.60 8.51
CA TRP A 43 -18.94 -2.39 9.90
C TRP A 43 -18.47 -1.10 10.57
N ILE A 44 -17.88 -0.16 9.84
CA ILE A 44 -17.48 1.14 10.39
C ILE A 44 -18.15 2.24 9.60
N ILE A 45 -18.85 3.12 10.28
CA ILE A 45 -19.38 4.36 9.71
C ILE A 45 -18.19 5.32 9.58
N LEU A 46 -18.01 5.91 8.38
CA LEU A 46 -16.82 6.70 8.06
C LEU A 46 -16.63 7.93 8.96
N ASP A 47 -17.70 8.57 9.38
CA ASP A 47 -17.64 9.72 10.28
C ASP A 47 -17.00 9.38 11.63
N LEU A 48 -17.13 8.12 12.07
CA LEU A 48 -16.47 7.66 13.30
C LEU A 48 -14.95 7.69 13.21
N LEU A 49 -14.38 7.59 12.00
CA LEU A 49 -12.93 7.71 11.79
C LEU A 49 -12.41 9.14 12.00
N GLN A 50 -13.29 10.13 12.11
CA GLN A 50 -12.97 11.52 12.43
C GLN A 50 -13.36 11.90 13.86
N ASN A 51 -14.14 11.05 14.53
CA ASN A 51 -14.63 11.34 15.88
C ASN A 51 -13.55 10.97 16.91
N LYS A 52 -13.00 11.98 17.56
CA LYS A 52 -11.92 11.84 18.55
C LYS A 52 -12.35 11.05 19.78
N ASP A 53 -13.57 11.24 20.24
CA ASP A 53 -14.11 10.53 21.40
C ASP A 53 -14.28 9.04 21.09
N PHE A 54 -14.78 8.72 19.90
CA PHE A 54 -14.88 7.34 19.43
C PHE A 54 -13.53 6.65 19.27
N LEU A 55 -12.55 7.36 18.70
CA LEU A 55 -11.19 6.83 18.48
C LEU A 55 -10.33 6.84 19.76
N GLY A 56 -10.72 7.59 20.78
CA GLY A 56 -9.93 7.77 21.99
C GLY A 56 -8.58 8.46 21.73
N THR A 57 -8.49 9.29 20.68
CA THR A 57 -7.24 9.95 20.28
C THR A 57 -7.52 11.29 19.60
N GLU A 58 -6.58 12.23 19.80
CA GLU A 58 -6.56 13.51 19.09
C GLU A 58 -6.17 13.41 17.61
N ASN A 59 -5.73 12.23 17.15
CA ASN A 59 -5.29 11.99 15.79
C ASN A 59 -6.37 11.23 15.00
N PRO A 60 -7.26 11.91 14.28
CA PRO A 60 -8.25 11.27 13.41
C PRO A 60 -7.57 10.54 12.25
N ILE A 61 -8.26 9.55 11.68
CA ILE A 61 -7.76 8.81 10.54
C ILE A 61 -7.94 9.65 9.28
N ASN A 62 -6.89 10.31 8.86
CA ASN A 62 -6.86 11.23 7.71
C ASN A 62 -6.33 10.61 6.42
N LEU A 63 -5.93 9.35 6.44
CA LEU A 63 -5.42 8.60 5.30
C LEU A 63 -5.96 7.18 5.37
N ILE A 64 -6.47 6.69 4.25
CA ILE A 64 -6.99 5.33 4.09
C ILE A 64 -6.39 4.69 2.86
N LEU A 65 -6.44 3.36 2.78
CA LEU A 65 -6.07 2.61 1.60
C LEU A 65 -7.33 2.07 0.90
N ALA A 66 -7.49 2.38 -0.38
CA ALA A 66 -8.54 1.84 -1.24
C ALA A 66 -7.95 0.84 -2.24
N ASN A 67 -8.69 -0.23 -2.51
CA ASN A 67 -8.21 -1.28 -3.39
C ASN A 67 -8.64 -1.04 -4.85
N THR A 68 -7.67 -0.76 -5.70
CA THR A 68 -7.87 -0.44 -7.12
C THR A 68 -8.53 -1.57 -7.89
N PHE A 69 -8.14 -2.83 -7.68
CA PHE A 69 -8.69 -3.98 -8.39
C PHE A 69 -10.20 -4.13 -8.20
N HIS A 70 -10.64 -4.06 -6.96
CA HIS A 70 -12.06 -4.19 -6.66
C HIS A 70 -12.88 -3.04 -7.21
N LEU A 71 -12.35 -1.82 -7.13
CA LEU A 71 -13.03 -0.61 -7.63
C LEU A 71 -13.06 -0.55 -9.15
N TYR A 72 -12.00 -0.98 -9.82
CA TYR A 72 -11.95 -1.11 -11.28
C TYR A 72 -12.98 -2.10 -11.80
N LEU A 73 -13.06 -3.30 -11.21
CA LEU A 73 -14.04 -4.30 -11.64
C LEU A 73 -15.47 -3.90 -11.26
N ARG A 74 -15.67 -3.25 -10.13
CA ARG A 74 -16.99 -2.84 -9.68
C ARG A 74 -16.90 -1.72 -8.62
N PRO A 75 -17.46 -0.51 -8.88
CA PRO A 75 -18.40 -0.16 -9.98
C PRO A 75 -17.71 0.14 -11.32
N GLY A 76 -16.40 0.30 -11.38
CA GLY A 76 -15.61 0.76 -12.51
C GLY A 76 -15.05 2.16 -12.26
N ASP A 77 -13.80 2.38 -12.64
CA ASP A 77 -13.08 3.65 -12.42
C ASP A 77 -13.74 4.84 -13.13
N GLU A 78 -14.30 4.64 -14.32
CA GLU A 78 -15.01 5.68 -15.06
C GLU A 78 -16.32 6.11 -14.36
N ILE A 79 -17.02 5.20 -13.68
CA ILE A 79 -18.20 5.54 -12.88
C ILE A 79 -17.78 6.36 -11.68
N VAL A 80 -16.73 5.96 -10.98
CA VAL A 80 -16.18 6.70 -9.84
C VAL A 80 -15.74 8.10 -10.25
N LYS A 81 -15.07 8.25 -11.40
CA LYS A 81 -14.68 9.54 -11.98
C LYS A 81 -15.89 10.45 -12.22
N LYS A 82 -16.94 9.93 -12.83
CA LYS A 82 -18.20 10.66 -13.06
C LYS A 82 -18.91 11.05 -11.76
N ALA A 83 -18.72 10.29 -10.68
CA ALA A 83 -19.23 10.58 -9.35
C ALA A 83 -18.32 11.52 -8.53
N TRP A 84 -17.40 12.26 -9.19
CA TRP A 84 -16.47 13.20 -8.58
C TRP A 84 -15.44 12.52 -7.67
N TRP A 85 -14.90 11.39 -8.13
CA TRP A 85 -13.86 10.58 -7.49
C TRP A 85 -14.31 9.91 -6.19
N LEU A 86 -13.46 9.08 -5.62
CA LEU A 86 -13.73 8.38 -4.37
C LEU A 86 -14.09 9.34 -3.23
N HIS A 87 -13.48 10.52 -3.18
CA HIS A 87 -13.76 11.54 -2.15
C HIS A 87 -15.24 11.92 -2.07
N LYS A 88 -15.91 12.14 -3.20
CA LYS A 88 -17.33 12.45 -3.25
C LYS A 88 -18.19 11.20 -3.22
N PHE A 89 -17.76 10.14 -3.89
CA PHE A 89 -18.45 8.86 -3.89
C PHE A 89 -18.63 8.29 -2.47
N GLU A 90 -17.67 8.61 -1.57
CA GLU A 90 -17.65 8.16 -0.17
C GLU A 90 -17.95 9.28 0.83
N THR A 91 -18.28 10.48 0.35
CA THR A 91 -18.51 11.67 1.19
C THR A 91 -17.34 11.98 2.14
N ARG A 92 -16.11 11.80 1.66
CA ARG A 92 -14.89 11.96 2.43
C ARG A 92 -13.89 12.90 1.76
N ASP A 93 -13.36 13.87 2.50
CA ASP A 93 -12.40 14.87 2.03
C ASP A 93 -10.98 14.67 2.61
N LYS A 94 -10.60 13.42 2.90
CA LYS A 94 -9.29 13.03 3.44
C LYS A 94 -8.47 12.27 2.40
N LEU A 95 -7.18 12.09 2.66
CA LEU A 95 -6.30 11.43 1.71
C LEU A 95 -6.66 9.97 1.47
N ILE A 96 -6.52 9.56 0.22
CA ILE A 96 -6.73 8.19 -0.23
C ILE A 96 -5.47 7.71 -0.93
N LEU A 97 -4.89 6.62 -0.43
CA LEU A 97 -3.89 5.85 -1.13
C LEU A 97 -4.58 4.70 -1.87
N THR A 98 -4.21 4.45 -3.12
CA THR A 98 -4.66 3.27 -3.85
C THR A 98 -3.50 2.34 -4.13
N ASP A 99 -3.72 1.03 -3.91
CA ASP A 99 -2.75 0.00 -4.25
C ASP A 99 -2.66 -0.20 -5.78
N SER A 100 -1.62 -0.90 -6.24
CA SER A 100 -1.45 -1.29 -7.64
C SER A 100 -2.21 -2.57 -8.02
N TRP A 101 -2.95 -3.19 -7.07
CA TRP A 101 -3.82 -4.38 -7.20
C TRP A 101 -3.15 -5.71 -7.56
N TRP A 102 -1.86 -5.77 -7.79
CA TRP A 102 -1.19 -7.00 -8.19
C TRP A 102 -1.45 -8.19 -7.27
N PHE A 103 -1.51 -8.00 -5.95
CA PHE A 103 -1.76 -9.10 -5.02
C PHE A 103 -3.11 -9.79 -5.25
N GLN A 104 -4.14 -9.06 -5.64
CA GLN A 104 -5.46 -9.62 -5.91
C GLN A 104 -5.43 -10.49 -7.19
N VAL A 105 -4.72 -10.06 -8.21
CA VAL A 105 -4.48 -10.86 -9.42
C VAL A 105 -3.62 -12.07 -9.10
N PHE A 106 -2.59 -11.90 -8.29
CA PHE A 106 -1.77 -12.99 -7.81
C PHE A 106 -2.57 -14.00 -6.98
N SER A 107 -3.47 -13.56 -6.09
CA SER A 107 -4.35 -14.45 -5.34
C SER A 107 -5.26 -15.27 -6.25
N LEU A 108 -5.76 -14.69 -7.34
CA LEU A 108 -6.52 -15.42 -8.36
C LEU A 108 -5.68 -16.51 -9.04
N TRP A 109 -4.40 -16.24 -9.25
CA TRP A 109 -3.47 -17.21 -9.80
C TRP A 109 -3.19 -18.38 -8.83
N LEU A 110 -3.07 -18.10 -7.52
CA LEU A 110 -2.89 -19.12 -6.47
C LEU A 110 -4.14 -20.00 -6.27
N TRP A 111 -5.32 -19.39 -6.26
CA TRP A 111 -6.57 -20.09 -5.96
C TRP A 111 -7.07 -20.97 -7.10
N ASN A 112 -6.68 -20.65 -8.30
CA ASN A 112 -7.09 -21.41 -9.48
C ASN A 112 -5.88 -22.16 -10.03
N LYS A 113 -5.81 -23.49 -9.77
CA LYS A 113 -4.77 -24.38 -10.30
C LYS A 113 -4.67 -24.37 -11.85
N ASN A 114 -5.62 -23.74 -12.54
CA ASN A 114 -5.59 -23.45 -13.95
C ASN A 114 -4.80 -22.17 -14.22
N LYS A 115 -3.53 -22.33 -14.55
CA LYS A 115 -2.53 -21.30 -14.88
C LYS A 115 -2.92 -20.28 -15.97
N SER A 116 -4.14 -20.32 -16.51
CA SER A 116 -4.58 -19.50 -17.64
C SER A 116 -5.15 -18.13 -17.30
N LEU A 117 -5.42 -17.83 -16.01
CA LEU A 117 -6.12 -16.60 -15.62
C LEU A 117 -5.23 -15.36 -15.55
N VAL A 118 -3.92 -15.52 -15.50
CA VAL A 118 -2.95 -14.42 -15.43
C VAL A 118 -1.77 -14.71 -16.35
N LYS A 119 -1.42 -13.75 -17.22
CA LYS A 119 -0.28 -13.84 -18.14
C LYS A 119 0.52 -12.54 -18.09
N LEU A 120 1.76 -12.64 -17.60
CA LEU A 120 2.73 -11.54 -17.63
C LEU A 120 3.23 -11.29 -19.06
N GLN A 121 3.44 -10.01 -19.38
CA GLN A 121 4.10 -9.51 -20.59
C GLN A 121 5.12 -8.44 -20.20
N GLU A 122 5.96 -8.03 -21.13
CA GLU A 122 6.96 -6.98 -20.88
C GLU A 122 6.30 -5.63 -20.56
N ASP A 123 5.17 -5.33 -21.18
CA ASP A 123 4.43 -4.07 -21.09
C ASP A 123 3.23 -4.11 -20.13
N GLY A 124 3.01 -5.23 -19.42
CA GLY A 124 1.90 -5.35 -18.48
C GLY A 124 1.45 -6.76 -18.21
N VAL A 125 0.20 -6.89 -17.80
CA VAL A 125 -0.39 -8.18 -17.41
C VAL A 125 -1.81 -8.35 -17.92
N TRP A 126 -2.09 -9.51 -18.50
CA TRP A 126 -3.44 -9.98 -18.76
C TRP A 126 -3.98 -10.72 -17.56
N PHE A 127 -5.24 -10.47 -17.23
CA PHE A 127 -5.97 -11.24 -16.23
C PHE A 127 -7.43 -11.42 -16.63
N GLN A 128 -8.07 -12.39 -16.01
CA GLN A 128 -9.49 -12.67 -16.19
C GLN A 128 -10.27 -12.30 -14.93
N SER A 129 -11.31 -11.51 -15.09
CA SER A 129 -12.18 -11.05 -14.00
C SER A 129 -12.88 -12.25 -13.34
N PRO A 130 -12.85 -12.36 -11.99
CA PRO A 130 -13.59 -13.40 -11.28
C PRO A 130 -15.10 -13.11 -11.20
N ILE A 131 -15.54 -11.94 -11.67
CA ILE A 131 -16.95 -11.51 -11.58
C ILE A 131 -17.73 -11.96 -12.80
N ASP A 132 -17.17 -11.74 -13.99
CA ASP A 132 -17.85 -11.91 -15.29
C ASP A 132 -17.00 -12.60 -16.34
N TRP A 133 -15.82 -13.09 -15.97
CA TRP A 133 -14.86 -13.79 -16.82
C TRP A 133 -14.30 -12.94 -17.98
N SER A 134 -14.56 -11.63 -18.01
CA SER A 134 -13.96 -10.73 -18.99
C SER A 134 -12.44 -10.69 -18.87
N ARG A 135 -11.75 -10.48 -20.00
CA ARG A 135 -10.29 -10.35 -20.04
C ARG A 135 -9.89 -8.89 -20.01
N HIS A 136 -8.92 -8.58 -19.18
CA HIS A 136 -8.39 -7.23 -19.02
C HIS A 136 -6.88 -7.23 -19.19
N PHE A 137 -6.38 -6.18 -19.83
CA PHE A 137 -4.95 -5.90 -19.89
C PHE A 137 -4.63 -4.65 -19.06
N PHE A 138 -3.65 -4.78 -18.19
CA PHE A 138 -3.14 -3.69 -17.42
C PHE A 138 -1.67 -3.44 -17.73
N SER A 139 -1.43 -2.30 -18.38
CA SER A 139 -0.12 -1.71 -18.51
C SER A 139 0.15 -0.77 -17.33
N PRO A 140 1.40 -0.38 -17.06
CA PRO A 140 1.73 0.64 -16.08
C PRO A 140 0.97 1.95 -16.29
N SER A 141 0.79 2.40 -17.54
CA SER A 141 0.00 3.58 -17.88
C SER A 141 -1.49 3.42 -17.55
N LYS A 142 -2.09 2.26 -17.87
CA LYS A 142 -3.50 1.97 -17.54
C LYS A 142 -3.74 1.95 -16.03
N VAL A 143 -2.78 1.46 -15.24
CA VAL A 143 -2.87 1.46 -13.78
C VAL A 143 -2.81 2.90 -13.24
N VAL A 144 -1.95 3.76 -13.77
CA VAL A 144 -1.90 5.19 -13.44
C VAL A 144 -3.23 5.87 -13.79
N ASP A 145 -3.74 5.70 -15.00
CA ASP A 145 -5.03 6.27 -15.43
C ASP A 145 -6.18 5.82 -14.53
N THR A 146 -6.24 4.54 -14.20
CA THR A 146 -7.28 3.97 -13.32
C THR A 146 -7.24 4.62 -11.94
N GLN A 147 -6.07 4.74 -11.33
CA GLN A 147 -5.93 5.38 -10.01
C GLN A 147 -6.28 6.88 -10.05
N LEU A 148 -5.94 7.57 -11.13
CA LEU A 148 -6.33 8.98 -11.33
C LEU A 148 -7.85 9.12 -11.54
N ASN A 149 -8.49 8.19 -12.27
CA ASN A 149 -9.93 8.14 -12.41
C ASN A 149 -10.63 7.88 -11.07
N LEU A 150 -10.01 7.11 -10.19
CA LEU A 150 -10.48 6.93 -8.81
C LEU A 150 -10.27 8.18 -7.95
N GLY A 151 -9.39 9.11 -8.34
CA GLY A 151 -9.06 10.33 -7.60
C GLY A 151 -8.08 10.09 -6.46
N SER A 152 -7.17 9.15 -6.62
CA SER A 152 -6.15 8.82 -5.62
C SER A 152 -5.22 9.98 -5.34
N ASP A 153 -4.92 10.25 -4.07
CA ASP A 153 -3.90 11.24 -3.68
C ASP A 153 -2.50 10.63 -3.74
N ILE A 154 -2.37 9.37 -3.29
CA ILE A 154 -1.12 8.59 -3.36
C ILE A 154 -1.40 7.32 -4.16
N MET A 155 -0.68 7.15 -5.24
CA MET A 155 -0.80 6.02 -6.15
C MET A 155 0.42 5.10 -6.03
N MET A 156 0.22 3.80 -6.24
CA MET A 156 1.30 2.82 -6.29
C MET A 156 1.60 2.43 -7.72
N VAL A 157 2.89 2.25 -8.05
CA VAL A 157 3.28 1.67 -9.35
C VAL A 157 2.83 0.22 -9.46
N LEU A 158 2.60 -0.25 -10.69
CA LEU A 158 2.40 -1.66 -10.96
C LEU A 158 3.70 -2.43 -10.71
N ASP A 159 3.60 -3.54 -10.01
CA ASP A 159 4.73 -4.38 -9.61
C ASP A 159 4.46 -5.85 -9.89
N VAL A 160 5.49 -6.69 -9.90
CA VAL A 160 5.36 -8.14 -10.01
C VAL A 160 5.55 -8.77 -8.64
N CYS A 161 4.58 -9.59 -8.22
CA CYS A 161 4.69 -10.43 -7.04
C CYS A 161 4.40 -11.88 -7.43
N SER A 162 5.25 -12.80 -7.05
CA SER A 162 5.08 -14.24 -7.31
C SER A 162 5.10 -15.04 -6.02
N PRO A 163 4.53 -16.26 -6.01
CA PRO A 163 4.65 -17.14 -4.86
C PRO A 163 6.13 -17.47 -4.62
N ILE A 164 6.50 -17.46 -3.35
CA ILE A 164 7.87 -17.79 -2.92
C ILE A 164 8.13 -19.31 -3.00
N ALA A 165 7.09 -20.12 -2.90
CA ALA A 165 7.25 -21.55 -2.96
C ALA A 165 8.00 -21.94 -4.25
N ASP A 166 9.21 -22.47 -4.08
CA ASP A 166 10.09 -22.96 -5.14
C ASP A 166 10.64 -21.90 -6.11
N ILE A 167 10.63 -20.61 -5.75
CA ILE A 167 11.22 -19.56 -6.60
C ILE A 167 12.73 -19.44 -6.38
N THR A 168 13.51 -19.52 -7.46
CA THR A 168 14.95 -19.30 -7.39
C THR A 168 15.30 -17.81 -7.31
N LYS A 169 16.43 -17.45 -6.67
CA LYS A 169 16.91 -16.07 -6.65
C LYS A 169 17.04 -15.46 -8.05
N LYS A 170 17.45 -16.26 -9.05
CA LYS A 170 17.51 -15.82 -10.45
C LYS A 170 16.14 -15.35 -10.94
N LYS A 171 15.08 -16.12 -10.64
CA LYS A 171 13.71 -15.75 -11.03
C LYS A 171 13.20 -14.52 -10.30
N VAL A 172 13.58 -14.35 -9.03
CA VAL A 172 13.30 -13.13 -8.27
C VAL A 172 13.97 -11.91 -8.92
N ALA A 173 15.23 -12.04 -9.36
CA ALA A 173 15.95 -10.96 -10.06
C ALA A 173 15.30 -10.61 -11.43
N GLU A 174 14.83 -11.60 -12.19
CA GLU A 174 14.09 -11.36 -13.44
C GLU A 174 12.79 -10.57 -13.18
N GLN A 175 12.07 -10.89 -12.12
CA GLN A 175 10.85 -10.18 -11.73
C GLN A 175 11.13 -8.76 -11.23
N MET A 176 12.26 -8.57 -10.53
CA MET A 176 12.75 -7.26 -10.15
C MET A 176 12.96 -6.38 -11.39
N GLN A 177 13.59 -6.91 -12.41
CA GLN A 177 13.82 -6.17 -13.64
C GLN A 177 12.50 -5.81 -14.34
N THR A 178 11.51 -6.71 -14.36
CA THR A 178 10.18 -6.42 -14.89
C THR A 178 9.52 -5.29 -14.11
N THR A 179 9.55 -5.35 -12.76
CA THR A 179 8.99 -4.29 -11.91
C THR A 179 9.70 -2.95 -12.12
N HIS A 180 11.02 -2.96 -12.27
CA HIS A 180 11.78 -1.74 -12.58
C HIS A 180 11.39 -1.13 -13.93
N ASN A 181 11.24 -1.95 -14.96
CA ASN A 181 10.80 -1.50 -16.27
C ASN A 181 9.38 -0.89 -16.19
N TRP A 182 8.47 -1.55 -15.47
CA TRP A 182 7.10 -1.03 -15.28
C TRP A 182 7.07 0.24 -14.44
N ALA A 183 7.91 0.34 -13.41
CA ALA A 183 8.04 1.57 -12.63
C ALA A 183 8.54 2.72 -13.52
N LYS A 184 9.57 2.49 -14.35
CA LYS A 184 10.06 3.46 -15.31
C LYS A 184 8.95 3.93 -16.26
N MET A 185 8.23 2.99 -16.89
CA MET A 185 7.11 3.30 -17.79
C MET A 185 6.02 4.13 -17.09
N ALA A 186 5.70 3.80 -15.82
CA ALA A 186 4.73 4.55 -15.04
C ALA A 186 5.20 5.97 -14.73
N PHE A 187 6.47 6.16 -14.35
CA PHE A 187 7.04 7.48 -14.07
C PHE A 187 7.11 8.35 -15.33
N ASP A 188 7.59 7.80 -16.44
CA ASP A 188 7.66 8.51 -17.72
C ASP A 188 6.25 8.98 -18.13
N TYR A 189 5.29 8.06 -18.15
CA TYR A 189 3.90 8.36 -18.50
C TYR A 189 3.25 9.39 -17.57
N PHE A 190 3.47 9.25 -16.26
CA PHE A 190 2.92 10.14 -15.25
C PHE A 190 3.54 11.54 -15.35
N GLY A 191 4.85 11.63 -15.57
CA GLY A 191 5.57 12.88 -15.72
C GLY A 191 5.14 13.66 -16.97
N GLU A 192 5.00 12.99 -18.12
CA GLU A 192 4.60 13.61 -19.37
C GLU A 192 3.15 14.09 -19.37
N LYS A 193 2.24 13.25 -18.87
CA LYS A 193 0.80 13.47 -19.05
C LYS A 193 0.12 14.16 -17.88
N TYR A 194 0.66 14.03 -16.68
CA TYR A 194 0.00 14.43 -15.45
C TYR A 194 0.84 15.34 -14.54
N GLU A 195 1.75 16.13 -15.09
CA GLU A 195 2.59 17.06 -14.34
C GLU A 195 1.80 17.97 -13.39
N ASN A 196 0.61 18.41 -13.80
CA ASN A 196 -0.25 19.33 -13.06
C ASN A 196 -1.26 18.62 -12.12
N THR A 197 -1.26 17.28 -12.02
CA THR A 197 -2.14 16.57 -11.06
C THR A 197 -1.73 16.86 -9.63
N LYS A 198 -2.67 16.70 -8.70
CA LYS A 198 -2.41 16.80 -7.25
C LYS A 198 -1.95 15.48 -6.63
N SER A 199 -1.99 14.39 -7.41
CA SER A 199 -1.59 13.06 -6.98
C SER A 199 -0.08 12.88 -7.01
N VAL A 200 0.42 11.93 -6.23
CA VAL A 200 1.82 11.50 -6.20
C VAL A 200 1.93 10.00 -6.45
N LEU A 201 3.06 9.55 -6.98
CA LEU A 201 3.30 8.16 -7.37
C LEU A 201 4.46 7.58 -6.56
N PHE A 202 4.21 6.48 -5.83
CA PHE A 202 5.19 5.79 -5.01
C PHE A 202 5.65 4.50 -5.70
N PRO A 203 6.97 4.28 -5.86
CA PRO A 203 7.54 3.01 -6.26
C PRO A 203 7.56 2.01 -5.10
N ILE A 204 7.77 0.75 -5.44
CA ILE A 204 7.79 -0.37 -4.51
C ILE A 204 9.13 -1.08 -4.55
N VAL A 205 9.81 -1.15 -3.40
CA VAL A 205 10.96 -2.03 -3.16
C VAL A 205 10.47 -3.33 -2.56
N GLN A 206 10.74 -4.43 -3.23
CA GLN A 206 10.39 -5.77 -2.74
C GLN A 206 11.60 -6.70 -2.82
N TRP A 207 11.44 -7.97 -3.06
CA TRP A 207 12.50 -9.01 -3.28
C TRP A 207 12.86 -9.79 -2.04
N TRP A 208 11.82 -10.07 -1.24
CA TRP A 208 11.88 -10.98 -0.08
C TRP A 208 13.08 -10.67 0.83
N ILE A 209 13.85 -11.71 1.24
CA ILE A 209 15.01 -11.58 2.14
C ILE A 209 16.34 -11.33 1.40
N HIS A 210 16.32 -11.12 0.08
CA HIS A 210 17.55 -10.90 -0.70
C HIS A 210 18.04 -9.46 -0.57
N LYS A 211 18.96 -9.23 0.36
CA LYS A 211 19.52 -7.90 0.68
C LYS A 211 20.13 -7.20 -0.53
N ASP A 212 20.89 -7.91 -1.35
CA ASP A 212 21.52 -7.40 -2.56
C ASP A 212 20.48 -6.90 -3.59
N LEU A 213 19.42 -7.67 -3.84
CA LEU A 213 18.36 -7.26 -4.76
C LEU A 213 17.57 -6.06 -4.22
N ARG A 214 17.34 -5.98 -2.90
CA ARG A 214 16.71 -4.81 -2.30
C ARG A 214 17.54 -3.55 -2.43
N GLU A 215 18.86 -3.65 -2.22
CA GLU A 215 19.79 -2.54 -2.37
C GLU A 215 19.88 -2.06 -3.82
N GLU A 216 19.94 -2.99 -4.78
CA GLU A 216 19.88 -2.71 -6.21
C GLU A 216 18.58 -1.99 -6.57
N SER A 217 17.44 -2.50 -6.07
CA SER A 217 16.13 -1.91 -6.33
C SER A 217 16.01 -0.49 -5.74
N ILE A 218 16.47 -0.26 -4.51
CA ILE A 218 16.50 1.07 -3.90
C ILE A 218 17.36 2.02 -4.74
N SER A 219 18.54 1.59 -5.16
CA SER A 219 19.48 2.38 -5.95
C SER A 219 18.88 2.76 -7.31
N PHE A 220 18.19 1.82 -7.97
CA PHE A 220 17.48 2.07 -9.22
C PHE A 220 16.34 3.08 -9.04
N LEU A 221 15.48 2.88 -8.05
CA LEU A 221 14.30 3.73 -7.85
C LEU A 221 14.65 5.15 -7.39
N LYS A 222 15.75 5.34 -6.68
CA LYS A 222 16.25 6.67 -6.27
C LYS A 222 16.71 7.55 -7.43
N GLN A 223 16.89 7.03 -8.64
CA GLN A 223 17.24 7.80 -9.83
C GLN A 223 16.05 8.64 -10.35
N TYR A 224 14.83 8.32 -9.93
CA TYR A 224 13.61 9.04 -10.30
C TYR A 224 13.23 10.09 -9.25
N ALA A 225 12.46 11.08 -9.68
CA ALA A 225 11.91 12.12 -8.81
C ALA A 225 10.71 11.56 -8.00
N ILE A 226 10.99 10.67 -7.06
CA ILE A 226 9.96 10.01 -6.24
C ILE A 226 9.46 10.92 -5.11
N ASP A 227 8.16 10.83 -4.79
CA ASP A 227 7.53 11.58 -3.69
C ASP A 227 7.47 10.77 -2.38
N GLY A 228 7.67 9.46 -2.44
CA GLY A 228 7.75 8.52 -1.34
C GLY A 228 8.18 7.17 -1.85
N ILE A 229 8.36 6.20 -0.98
CA ILE A 229 8.78 4.84 -1.34
C ILE A 229 8.09 3.81 -0.46
N ALA A 230 7.58 2.74 -1.09
CA ALA A 230 7.00 1.62 -0.38
C ALA A 230 7.98 0.45 -0.29
N VAL A 231 7.85 -0.31 0.78
CA VAL A 231 8.54 -1.57 1.02
C VAL A 231 7.49 -2.67 1.07
N TRP A 232 7.66 -3.67 0.22
CA TRP A 232 6.72 -4.77 0.07
C TRP A 232 7.41 -6.12 0.18
N TRP A 233 6.58 -7.18 0.23
CA TRP A 233 7.03 -8.55 0.30
C TRP A 233 7.83 -8.85 1.58
N LEU A 234 7.36 -8.28 2.68
CA LEU A 234 7.70 -8.60 4.06
C LEU A 234 6.39 -8.87 4.80
N SER A 235 6.39 -9.76 5.78
CA SER A 235 5.20 -10.23 6.51
C SER A 235 4.25 -11.15 5.71
N VAL A 236 4.80 -11.90 4.74
CA VAL A 236 4.02 -12.84 3.90
C VAL A 236 4.44 -14.28 4.13
N TRP A 237 5.73 -14.59 4.12
CA TRP A 237 6.27 -15.96 4.21
C TRP A 237 7.50 -16.10 5.09
N GLU A 238 8.21 -15.01 5.35
CA GLU A 238 9.39 -14.97 6.20
C GLU A 238 8.99 -14.94 7.68
N THR A 239 9.96 -15.24 8.54
CA THR A 239 9.83 -15.04 9.98
C THR A 239 9.86 -13.56 10.36
N ASN A 240 9.37 -13.22 11.54
CA ASN A 240 9.45 -11.84 12.03
C ASN A 240 10.91 -11.37 12.16
N GLU A 241 11.82 -12.27 12.56
CA GLU A 241 13.24 -11.98 12.69
C GLU A 241 13.86 -11.62 11.33
N GLU A 242 13.54 -12.36 10.28
CA GLU A 242 13.98 -12.05 8.91
C GLU A 242 13.43 -10.72 8.43
N MET A 243 12.17 -10.43 8.69
CA MET A 243 11.56 -9.12 8.37
C MET A 243 12.31 -7.98 9.07
N TYR A 244 12.60 -8.12 10.38
CA TYR A 244 13.30 -7.09 11.14
C TYR A 244 14.75 -6.92 10.67
N ASP A 245 15.43 -7.99 10.32
CA ASP A 245 16.80 -7.95 9.75
C ASP A 245 16.81 -7.20 8.41
N ILE A 246 15.85 -7.43 7.55
CA ILE A 246 15.70 -6.68 6.29
C ILE A 246 15.39 -5.21 6.55
N LEU A 247 14.45 -4.89 7.45
CA LEU A 247 14.11 -3.51 7.77
C LEU A 247 15.32 -2.74 8.32
N ASN A 248 16.09 -3.36 9.20
CA ASN A 248 17.34 -2.78 9.70
C ASN A 248 18.35 -2.56 8.57
N PHE A 249 18.53 -3.53 7.68
CA PHE A 249 19.47 -3.45 6.56
C PHE A 249 19.13 -2.33 5.57
N ILE A 250 17.84 -2.08 5.30
CA ILE A 250 17.43 -1.05 4.32
C ILE A 250 17.25 0.34 4.95
N SER A 251 17.24 0.46 6.28
CA SER A 251 16.86 1.68 6.99
C SER A 251 17.71 2.90 6.62
N ASP A 252 19.00 2.72 6.42
CA ASP A 252 19.97 3.75 6.03
C ASP A 252 20.04 3.98 4.50
N LYS A 253 19.54 3.04 3.72
CA LYS A 253 19.56 3.07 2.25
C LYS A 253 18.36 3.76 1.64
N LEU A 254 17.21 3.69 2.34
CA LEU A 254 15.99 4.38 1.93
C LEU A 254 16.14 5.90 1.99
N PRO A 255 15.49 6.67 1.10
CA PRO A 255 15.52 8.14 1.11
C PRO A 255 15.16 8.70 2.49
N VAL A 256 15.97 9.63 3.02
CA VAL A 256 15.75 10.22 4.35
C VAL A 256 14.69 11.30 4.33
N ASP A 257 14.51 11.97 3.20
CA ASP A 257 13.62 13.11 2.97
C ASP A 257 12.25 12.71 2.38
N LYS A 258 11.95 11.42 2.32
CA LYS A 258 10.71 10.88 1.75
C LYS A 258 9.97 10.00 2.74
N PRO A 259 8.62 9.95 2.70
CA PRO A 259 7.84 8.99 3.48
C PRO A 259 8.13 7.55 3.02
N ARG A 260 8.22 6.66 4.00
CA ARG A 260 8.51 5.24 3.83
C ARG A 260 7.30 4.43 4.27
N TYR A 261 6.74 3.69 3.35
CA TYR A 261 5.52 2.92 3.56
C TYR A 261 5.82 1.42 3.57
N LEU A 262 5.58 0.75 4.69
CA LEU A 262 5.65 -0.71 4.80
C LEU A 262 4.25 -1.29 4.66
N MET A 263 4.08 -2.09 3.61
CA MET A 263 2.79 -2.64 3.20
C MET A 263 2.43 -3.89 4.01
N TRP A 264 1.14 -4.02 4.38
CA TRP A 264 0.50 -5.20 5.01
C TRP A 264 0.95 -5.56 6.42
N VAL A 265 1.61 -4.69 7.12
CA VAL A 265 2.04 -4.90 8.49
C VAL A 265 1.04 -4.28 9.46
N GLY A 266 0.43 -5.11 10.32
CA GLY A 266 -0.70 -4.68 11.15
C GLY A 266 -0.72 -5.20 12.59
N THR A 267 0.29 -5.94 13.06
CA THR A 267 0.42 -6.24 14.49
C THR A 267 1.12 -5.12 15.23
N ILE A 268 0.79 -4.90 16.50
CA ILE A 268 1.40 -3.83 17.31
C ILE A 268 2.91 -4.02 17.41
N LYS A 269 3.38 -5.26 17.60
CA LYS A 269 4.80 -5.59 17.71
C LYS A 269 5.54 -5.23 16.43
N ASP A 270 5.04 -5.68 15.26
CA ASP A 270 5.71 -5.46 13.98
C ASP A 270 5.72 -3.99 13.58
N ILE A 271 4.62 -3.25 13.81
CA ILE A 271 4.57 -1.80 13.58
C ILE A 271 5.62 -1.09 14.44
N ARG A 272 5.74 -1.45 15.73
CA ARG A 272 6.72 -0.84 16.63
C ARG A 272 8.15 -1.07 16.16
N GLU A 273 8.49 -2.30 15.80
CA GLU A 273 9.82 -2.65 15.27
C GLU A 273 10.11 -1.93 13.94
N ALA A 274 9.13 -1.85 13.05
CA ALA A 274 9.29 -1.14 11.78
C ALA A 274 9.45 0.38 11.98
N VAL A 275 8.74 0.99 12.93
CA VAL A 275 8.92 2.41 13.30
C VAL A 275 10.34 2.63 13.83
N MET A 276 10.87 1.73 14.65
CA MET A 276 12.25 1.81 15.14
C MET A 276 13.29 1.74 14.01
N ASN A 277 12.92 1.13 12.88
CA ASN A 277 13.71 1.07 11.64
C ASN A 277 13.35 2.17 10.62
N GLY A 278 12.62 3.20 11.04
CA GLY A 278 12.38 4.41 10.24
C GLY A 278 11.26 4.31 9.22
N ILE A 279 10.28 3.43 9.43
CA ILE A 279 9.07 3.37 8.62
C ILE A 279 8.04 4.37 9.16
N ASP A 280 7.29 5.01 8.25
CA ASP A 280 6.35 6.10 8.57
C ASP A 280 4.89 5.73 8.34
N MET A 281 4.60 4.84 7.39
CA MET A 281 3.25 4.54 6.95
C MET A 281 3.02 3.04 6.94
N PHE A 282 1.80 2.62 7.33
CA PHE A 282 1.41 1.22 7.43
C PHE A 282 -0.01 1.03 6.95
N ASP A 283 -0.32 -0.16 6.46
CA ASP A 283 -1.67 -0.63 6.22
C ASP A 283 -1.82 -2.10 6.63
N CYS A 284 -2.99 -2.49 7.01
CA CYS A 284 -3.36 -3.90 7.10
C CYS A 284 -4.88 -4.05 7.27
N VAL A 285 -5.43 -5.14 6.75
CA VAL A 285 -6.83 -5.54 7.00
C VAL A 285 -7.03 -6.12 8.41
N LEU A 286 -5.95 -6.45 9.11
CA LEU A 286 -5.99 -7.19 10.37
C LEU A 286 -6.83 -6.52 11.45
N PRO A 287 -6.69 -5.21 11.77
CA PRO A 287 -7.48 -4.57 12.82
C PRO A 287 -8.98 -4.65 12.56
N THR A 288 -9.42 -4.30 11.35
CA THR A 288 -10.83 -4.34 10.99
C THR A 288 -11.36 -5.78 10.87
N ARG A 289 -10.52 -6.72 10.44
CA ARG A 289 -10.85 -8.15 10.41
C ARG A 289 -11.04 -8.70 11.82
N LEU A 290 -10.14 -8.41 12.75
CA LEU A 290 -10.24 -8.83 14.15
C LEU A 290 -11.50 -8.24 14.82
N GLY A 291 -11.77 -6.95 14.63
CA GLY A 291 -12.97 -6.29 15.15
C GLY A 291 -14.26 -6.97 14.71
N ARG A 292 -14.36 -7.40 13.45
CA ARG A 292 -15.52 -8.18 12.95
C ARG A 292 -15.68 -9.54 13.62
N HIS A 293 -14.62 -10.07 14.22
CA HIS A 293 -14.63 -11.33 14.97
C HIS A 293 -14.61 -11.13 16.50
N TRP A 294 -14.98 -9.93 16.95
CA TRP A 294 -15.00 -9.58 18.38
C TRP A 294 -13.64 -9.81 19.06
N THR A 295 -12.59 -9.50 18.35
CA THR A 295 -11.22 -9.60 18.84
C THR A 295 -10.58 -8.21 18.77
N ALA A 296 -9.96 -7.79 19.85
CA ALA A 296 -9.24 -6.51 19.93
C ALA A 296 -7.77 -6.74 20.25
N PHE A 297 -6.93 -5.83 19.80
CA PHE A 297 -5.55 -5.75 20.26
C PHE A 297 -5.52 -5.34 21.74
N TYR A 298 -4.68 -5.99 22.52
CA TYR A 298 -4.43 -5.62 23.89
C TYR A 298 -2.96 -5.88 24.25
N LYS A 299 -2.22 -4.85 24.62
CA LYS A 299 -0.76 -4.90 24.78
C LYS A 299 -0.12 -5.52 23.52
N ASP A 300 0.68 -6.57 23.67
CA ASP A 300 1.34 -7.28 22.57
C ASP A 300 0.55 -8.51 22.07
N GLY A 301 -0.71 -8.65 22.49
CA GLY A 301 -1.57 -9.79 22.15
C GLY A 301 -2.98 -9.40 21.74
N TYR A 302 -3.92 -10.33 21.97
CA TYR A 302 -5.32 -10.19 21.59
C TYR A 302 -6.24 -10.58 22.74
N ILE A 303 -7.38 -9.89 22.85
CA ILE A 303 -8.50 -10.29 23.71
C ILE A 303 -9.72 -10.64 22.85
N LYS A 304 -10.42 -11.71 23.23
CA LYS A 304 -11.70 -12.08 22.62
C LYS A 304 -12.83 -11.50 23.46
N LEU A 305 -13.44 -10.42 22.98
CA LEU A 305 -14.49 -9.70 23.70
C LEU A 305 -15.74 -10.55 24.01
N LYS A 306 -15.92 -11.69 23.31
CA LYS A 306 -17.00 -12.66 23.60
C LYS A 306 -16.77 -13.53 24.84
N ASN A 307 -15.56 -13.54 25.41
CA ASN A 307 -15.28 -14.32 26.60
C ASN A 307 -16.05 -13.77 27.80
N SER A 308 -16.54 -14.66 28.67
CA SER A 308 -17.39 -14.30 29.81
C SER A 308 -16.75 -13.29 30.77
N GLN A 309 -15.43 -13.32 30.89
CA GLN A 309 -14.66 -12.35 31.70
C GLN A 309 -14.74 -10.89 31.26
N TYR A 310 -15.33 -10.60 30.09
CA TYR A 310 -15.49 -9.24 29.52
C TYR A 310 -16.98 -8.88 29.33
N LYS A 311 -17.88 -9.52 30.10
CA LYS A 311 -19.32 -9.28 29.98
C LYS A 311 -19.84 -8.14 30.85
N ASP A 312 -19.03 -7.65 31.79
CA ASP A 312 -19.37 -6.59 32.74
C ASP A 312 -18.68 -5.26 32.39
#